data_e9c7481658288bb3498e3b1a4ad1c2e8
#
_entry.id   e9c7481658288bb3498e3b1a4ad1c2e8
#
_cell.length_a   1.000
_cell.length_b   1.000
_cell.length_c   1.000
_cell.angle_alpha   90.00
_cell.angle_beta   90.00
_cell.angle_gamma   90.00
#
_symmetry.space_group_name_H-M   'P 1'
#
loop_
_entity.id
_entity.type
_entity.pdbx_description
1 polymer ?
#
loop_
_entity_poly.entity_id
_entity_poly.type
_entity_poly.pdbx_seq_one_letter_code
_entity_poly.pdbx_strand_id
1 'polypeptide(L)'
;MYKTTRKIELHKRIALVAHDSCKQSLLAWTKKHAEALKPHTLYATGTTGNLLSRETGLEIHALLSGPMGGDQQLGGLIAEKKIDLMIFFWDPMNAAPHDPDVKALMRIATVWNIPVAINEATADFLLHSSCFNLEVEIEVPDYDRYLTERLQH
;
A
#
# COMPACT_ATOMS: atom_id res chain seq x y z
N MET A 1 -3.92 10.80 20.90
CA MET A 1 -4.19 9.36 20.71
C MET A 1 -3.00 8.56 21.23
N TYR A 2 -3.28 7.51 21.98
CA TYR A 2 -2.23 6.62 22.46
C TYR A 2 -1.63 5.83 21.30
N LYS A 3 -0.34 5.50 21.43
CA LYS A 3 0.42 4.77 20.43
C LYS A 3 1.03 3.52 21.03
N THR A 4 1.19 2.53 20.20
CA THR A 4 1.93 1.29 20.49
C THR A 4 2.90 1.02 19.32
N THR A 5 3.78 0.06 19.50
CA THR A 5 4.75 -0.31 18.48
C THR A 5 4.23 -1.47 17.64
N ARG A 6 4.38 -1.36 16.33
CA ARG A 6 4.18 -2.45 15.39
C ARG A 6 5.50 -2.83 14.73
N LYS A 7 5.82 -4.12 14.75
CA LYS A 7 6.95 -4.66 14.01
C LYS A 7 6.56 -4.92 12.56
N ILE A 8 7.36 -4.40 11.63
CA ILE A 8 7.31 -4.74 10.22
C ILE A 8 8.43 -5.74 9.96
N GLU A 9 8.05 -6.93 9.49
CA GLU A 9 8.98 -8.02 9.24
C GLU A 9 9.92 -7.73 8.06
N LEU A 10 10.98 -8.51 7.95
CA LEU A 10 11.90 -8.46 6.81
C LEU A 10 11.16 -8.70 5.49
N HIS A 11 10.28 -9.70 5.47
CA HIS A 11 9.38 -9.98 4.36
C HIS A 11 8.20 -8.99 4.42
N LYS A 12 8.17 -8.03 3.49
CA LYS A 12 7.16 -6.97 3.45
C LYS A 12 5.91 -7.42 2.70
N ARG A 13 4.77 -6.85 3.09
CA ARG A 13 3.49 -6.96 2.37
C ARG A 13 3.24 -5.61 1.71
N ILE A 14 3.36 -5.58 0.39
CA ILE A 14 3.43 -4.36 -0.41
C ILE A 14 2.19 -4.24 -1.28
N ALA A 15 1.49 -3.11 -1.20
CA ALA A 15 0.40 -2.79 -2.12
C ALA A 15 0.91 -1.97 -3.29
N LEU A 16 0.55 -2.39 -4.50
CA LEU A 16 0.88 -1.72 -5.76
C LEU A 16 -0.42 -1.22 -6.41
N VAL A 17 -0.55 0.08 -6.53
CA VAL A 17 -1.76 0.74 -7.03
C VAL A 17 -1.38 1.76 -8.08
N ALA A 18 -2.20 1.91 -9.12
CA ALA A 18 -2.04 2.97 -10.11
C ALA A 18 -3.39 3.43 -10.64
N HIS A 19 -3.54 4.73 -10.88
CA HIS A 19 -4.58 5.25 -11.75
C HIS A 19 -4.39 4.73 -13.17
N ASP A 20 -5.45 4.69 -13.97
CA ASP A 20 -5.42 4.12 -15.32
C ASP A 20 -4.31 4.73 -16.19
N SER A 21 -4.12 6.04 -16.13
CA SER A 21 -3.07 6.75 -16.86
C SER A 21 -1.65 6.43 -16.38
N CYS A 22 -1.49 5.86 -15.19
CA CYS A 22 -0.21 5.55 -14.57
C CYS A 22 0.13 4.05 -14.59
N LYS A 23 -0.75 3.20 -15.13
CA LYS A 23 -0.54 1.74 -15.14
C LYS A 23 0.73 1.31 -15.88
N GLN A 24 1.00 1.94 -17.01
CA GLN A 24 2.22 1.62 -17.79
C GLN A 24 3.49 2.06 -17.07
N SER A 25 3.46 3.20 -16.38
CA SER A 25 4.58 3.64 -15.54
C SER A 25 4.82 2.70 -14.38
N LEU A 26 3.76 2.23 -13.72
CA LEU A 26 3.89 1.24 -12.65
C LEU A 26 4.40 -0.10 -13.18
N LEU A 27 3.93 -0.54 -14.35
CA LEU A 27 4.43 -1.75 -14.99
C LEU A 27 5.94 -1.65 -15.27
N ALA A 28 6.39 -0.56 -15.89
CA ALA A 28 7.80 -0.33 -16.18
C ALA A 28 8.65 -0.32 -14.90
N TRP A 29 8.17 0.36 -13.87
CA TRP A 29 8.81 0.41 -12.56
C TRP A 29 8.89 -0.98 -11.91
N THR A 30 7.80 -1.75 -11.95
CA THR A 30 7.75 -3.11 -11.39
C THR A 30 8.69 -4.05 -12.12
N LYS A 31 8.78 -3.97 -13.46
CA LYS A 31 9.75 -4.74 -14.25
C LYS A 31 11.18 -4.42 -13.85
N LYS A 32 11.51 -3.14 -13.71
CA LYS A 32 12.85 -2.69 -13.31
C LYS A 32 13.23 -3.20 -11.91
N HIS A 33 12.28 -3.31 -11.01
CA HIS A 33 12.51 -3.70 -9.62
C HIS A 33 11.99 -5.10 -9.27
N ALA A 34 11.73 -5.95 -10.27
CA ALA A 34 11.14 -7.27 -10.07
C ALA A 34 11.95 -8.15 -9.11
N GLU A 35 13.27 -8.16 -9.20
CA GLU A 35 14.14 -8.94 -8.31
C GLU A 35 14.07 -8.45 -6.86
N ALA A 36 13.98 -7.14 -6.64
CA ALA A 36 13.83 -6.56 -5.31
C ALA A 36 12.44 -6.85 -4.69
N LEU A 37 11.40 -6.93 -5.53
CA LEU A 37 10.02 -7.17 -5.10
C LEU A 37 9.71 -8.66 -4.89
N LYS A 38 10.38 -9.54 -5.60
CA LYS A 38 10.10 -10.98 -5.62
C LYS A 38 10.06 -11.65 -4.23
N PRO A 39 10.94 -11.32 -3.28
CA PRO A 39 10.91 -11.92 -1.94
C PRO A 39 9.70 -11.51 -1.09
N HIS A 40 8.95 -10.51 -1.52
CA HIS A 40 7.87 -9.90 -0.75
C HIS A 40 6.49 -10.39 -1.19
N THR A 41 5.48 -10.20 -0.34
CA THR A 41 4.09 -10.46 -0.70
C THR A 41 3.50 -9.22 -1.36
N LEU A 42 2.98 -9.36 -2.58
CA LEU A 42 2.48 -8.26 -3.38
C LEU A 42 0.96 -8.31 -3.51
N TYR A 43 0.33 -7.18 -3.30
CA TYR A 43 -1.11 -6.95 -3.52
C TYR A 43 -1.28 -5.86 -4.56
N ALA A 44 -2.29 -5.97 -5.39
CA ALA A 44 -2.62 -4.91 -6.34
C ALA A 44 -4.12 -4.87 -6.62
N THR A 45 -4.63 -3.69 -6.93
CA THR A 45 -6.04 -3.52 -7.28
C THR A 45 -6.30 -3.95 -8.72
N GLY A 46 -7.38 -4.67 -8.93
CA GLY A 46 -8.04 -4.95 -10.19
C GLY A 46 -7.17 -5.38 -11.35
N THR A 47 -7.38 -4.67 -12.44
CA THR A 47 -6.68 -4.93 -13.70
C THR A 47 -5.18 -4.68 -13.61
N THR A 48 -4.74 -3.81 -12.70
CA THR A 48 -3.32 -3.58 -12.42
C THR A 48 -2.64 -4.85 -11.94
N GLY A 49 -3.22 -5.57 -10.98
CA GLY A 49 -2.66 -6.81 -10.47
C GLY A 49 -2.48 -7.88 -11.55
N ASN A 50 -3.49 -8.05 -12.38
CA ASN A 50 -3.44 -8.99 -13.50
C ASN A 50 -2.39 -8.60 -14.55
N LEU A 51 -2.29 -7.32 -14.87
CA LEU A 51 -1.29 -6.79 -15.80
C LEU A 51 0.13 -7.03 -15.27
N LEU A 52 0.40 -6.66 -14.03
CA LEU A 52 1.71 -6.83 -13.42
C LEU A 52 2.12 -8.30 -13.34
N SER A 53 1.21 -9.17 -12.90
CA SER A 53 1.48 -10.61 -12.79
C SER A 53 1.83 -11.22 -14.16
N ARG A 54 1.02 -10.91 -15.17
CA ARG A 54 1.23 -11.43 -16.55
C ARG A 54 2.55 -10.97 -17.14
N GLU A 55 2.87 -9.69 -16.99
CA GLU A 55 4.00 -9.07 -17.69
C GLU A 55 5.36 -9.22 -16.93
N THR A 56 5.32 -9.48 -15.63
CA THR A 56 6.53 -9.59 -14.81
C THR A 56 6.80 -11.01 -14.33
N GLY A 57 5.80 -11.88 -14.33
CA GLY A 57 5.88 -13.23 -13.72
C GLY A 57 5.86 -13.22 -12.20
N LEU A 58 5.70 -12.05 -11.55
CA LEU A 58 5.56 -11.96 -10.10
C LEU A 58 4.20 -12.50 -9.65
N GLU A 59 4.19 -13.19 -8.51
CA GLU A 59 2.95 -13.59 -7.85
C GLU A 59 2.32 -12.38 -7.17
N ILE A 60 1.10 -12.02 -7.57
CA ILE A 60 0.40 -10.84 -7.07
C ILE A 60 -1.02 -11.23 -6.65
N HIS A 61 -1.38 -10.90 -5.41
CA HIS A 61 -2.74 -11.03 -4.91
C HIS A 61 -3.61 -9.90 -5.47
N ALA A 62 -4.45 -10.22 -6.47
CA ALA A 62 -5.32 -9.24 -7.09
C ALA A 62 -6.55 -8.98 -6.23
N LEU A 63 -6.79 -7.71 -5.90
CA LEU A 63 -8.02 -7.22 -5.28
C LEU A 63 -9.02 -6.82 -6.38
N LEU A 64 -10.20 -6.36 -6.00
CA LEU A 64 -11.13 -5.75 -6.96
C LEU A 64 -10.51 -4.47 -7.57
N SER A 65 -11.02 -4.03 -8.71
CA SER A 65 -10.64 -2.74 -9.26
C SER A 65 -11.07 -1.60 -8.32
N GLY A 66 -10.35 -0.46 -8.35
CA GLY A 66 -10.65 0.68 -7.49
C GLY A 66 -12.12 1.08 -7.48
N PRO A 67 -12.74 1.40 -8.65
CA PRO A 67 -14.16 1.77 -8.71
C PRO A 67 -15.14 0.70 -8.22
N MET A 68 -14.72 -0.55 -8.17
CA MET A 68 -15.56 -1.68 -7.73
C MET A 68 -15.31 -2.08 -6.27
N GLY A 69 -14.54 -1.31 -5.53
CA GLY A 69 -14.28 -1.55 -4.11
C GLY A 69 -12.86 -2.00 -3.77
N GLY A 70 -11.94 -2.03 -4.73
CA GLY A 70 -10.55 -2.41 -4.48
C GLY A 70 -9.84 -1.48 -3.49
N ASP A 71 -10.14 -0.18 -3.54
CA ASP A 71 -9.58 0.80 -2.62
C ASP A 71 -10.07 0.55 -1.18
N GLN A 72 -11.35 0.20 -1.01
CA GLN A 72 -11.92 -0.16 0.29
C GLN A 72 -11.32 -1.46 0.83
N GLN A 73 -11.12 -2.48 -0.01
CA GLN A 73 -10.45 -3.72 0.38
C GLN A 73 -9.03 -3.43 0.88
N LEU A 74 -8.30 -2.61 0.14
CA LEU A 74 -6.94 -2.25 0.51
C LEU A 74 -6.91 -1.43 1.82
N GLY A 75 -7.81 -0.48 1.98
CA GLY A 75 -7.97 0.27 3.23
C GLY A 75 -8.27 -0.63 4.42
N GLY A 76 -9.12 -1.64 4.23
CA GLY A 76 -9.39 -2.67 5.23
C GLY A 76 -8.14 -3.46 5.62
N LEU A 77 -7.37 -3.91 4.64
CA LEU A 77 -6.11 -4.61 4.89
C LEU A 77 -5.09 -3.76 5.64
N ILE A 78 -5.03 -2.46 5.35
CA ILE A 78 -4.18 -1.51 6.08
C ILE A 78 -4.63 -1.40 7.53
N ALA A 79 -5.93 -1.22 7.77
CA ALA A 79 -6.50 -1.12 9.12
C ALA A 79 -6.31 -2.42 9.93
N GLU A 80 -6.33 -3.57 9.28
CA GLU A 80 -6.04 -4.87 9.88
C GLU A 80 -4.54 -5.15 10.06
N LYS A 81 -3.67 -4.19 9.75
CA LYS A 81 -2.20 -4.31 9.85
C LYS A 81 -1.63 -5.40 8.93
N LYS A 82 -2.27 -5.64 7.79
CA LYS A 82 -1.88 -6.67 6.80
C LYS A 82 -1.09 -6.10 5.62
N ILE A 83 -0.90 -4.78 5.57
CA ILE A 83 -0.07 -4.09 4.58
C ILE A 83 1.02 -3.32 5.33
N ASP A 84 2.23 -3.38 4.83
CA ASP A 84 3.42 -2.77 5.45
C ASP A 84 3.86 -1.49 4.75
N LEU A 85 3.63 -1.40 3.43
CA LEU A 85 3.86 -0.18 2.66
C LEU A 85 2.98 -0.18 1.40
N MET A 86 2.72 1.00 0.87
CA MET A 86 1.92 1.18 -0.33
C MET A 86 2.67 2.04 -1.36
N ILE A 87 2.67 1.57 -2.60
CA ILE A 87 3.17 2.30 -3.75
C ILE A 87 1.96 2.60 -4.63
N PHE A 88 1.62 3.87 -4.73
CA PHE A 88 0.44 4.34 -5.45
C PHE A 88 0.84 5.41 -6.47
N PHE A 89 0.95 5.02 -7.75
CA PHE A 89 1.19 5.96 -8.83
C PHE A 89 -0.10 6.70 -9.16
N TRP A 90 -0.23 7.85 -8.51
CA TRP A 90 -1.40 8.71 -8.56
C TRP A 90 -1.29 9.72 -9.70
N ASP A 91 -2.39 9.93 -10.42
CA ASP A 91 -2.50 10.99 -11.42
C ASP A 91 -3.24 12.19 -10.83
N PRO A 92 -2.53 13.27 -10.46
CA PRO A 92 -3.15 14.45 -9.87
C PRO A 92 -3.85 15.35 -10.91
N MET A 93 -3.65 15.09 -12.20
CA MET A 93 -4.18 15.92 -13.28
C MET A 93 -5.54 15.43 -13.82
N ASN A 94 -5.92 14.21 -13.50
CA ASN A 94 -7.19 13.62 -13.90
C ASN A 94 -8.05 13.29 -12.69
N ALA A 95 -9.24 13.88 -12.61
CA ALA A 95 -10.23 13.49 -11.62
C ALA A 95 -10.76 12.09 -11.95
N ALA A 96 -10.74 11.19 -10.97
CA ALA A 96 -11.34 9.88 -11.09
C ALA A 96 -12.73 9.86 -10.43
N PRO A 97 -13.68 9.05 -10.93
CA PRO A 97 -15.00 8.92 -10.29
C PRO A 97 -14.93 8.48 -8.82
N HIS A 98 -13.85 7.81 -8.42
CA HIS A 98 -13.61 7.31 -7.07
C HIS A 98 -12.56 8.12 -6.28
N ASP A 99 -12.32 9.38 -6.63
CA ASP A 99 -11.41 10.27 -5.90
C ASP A 99 -11.63 10.31 -4.38
N PRO A 100 -12.89 10.33 -3.87
CA PRO A 100 -13.12 10.24 -2.42
C PRO A 100 -12.53 8.95 -1.79
N ASP A 101 -12.58 7.84 -2.50
CA ASP A 101 -12.03 6.56 -2.03
C ASP A 101 -10.49 6.60 -1.99
N VAL A 102 -9.87 7.25 -2.96
CA VAL A 102 -8.42 7.48 -2.99
C VAL A 102 -7.97 8.32 -1.80
N LYS A 103 -8.71 9.39 -1.49
CA LYS A 103 -8.44 10.24 -0.32
C LYS A 103 -8.62 9.46 0.98
N ALA A 104 -9.66 8.63 1.06
CA ALA A 104 -9.89 7.76 2.23
C ALA A 104 -8.75 6.75 2.40
N LEU A 105 -8.25 6.17 1.31
CA LEU A 105 -7.12 5.25 1.33
C LEU A 105 -5.85 5.92 1.84
N MET A 106 -5.53 7.12 1.36
CA MET A 106 -4.38 7.90 1.85
C MET A 106 -4.51 8.25 3.33
N ARG A 107 -5.72 8.63 3.75
CA ARG A 107 -6.00 8.94 5.15
C ARG A 107 -5.76 7.73 6.05
N ILE A 108 -6.27 6.55 5.69
CA ILE A 108 -6.12 5.37 6.53
C ILE A 108 -4.66 4.89 6.59
N ALA A 109 -3.93 5.00 5.50
CA ALA A 109 -2.51 4.72 5.47
C ALA A 109 -1.73 5.64 6.43
N THR A 110 -2.08 6.92 6.47
CA THR A 110 -1.49 7.90 7.38
C THR A 110 -1.85 7.60 8.83
N VAL A 111 -3.11 7.23 9.12
CA VAL A 111 -3.56 6.84 10.48
C VAL A 111 -2.72 5.67 11.01
N TRP A 112 -2.49 4.66 10.19
CA TRP A 112 -1.74 3.47 10.57
C TRP A 112 -0.23 3.60 10.35
N ASN A 113 0.24 4.79 9.97
CA ASN A 113 1.65 5.15 9.85
C ASN A 113 2.46 4.22 8.95
N ILE A 114 1.87 3.76 7.85
CA ILE A 114 2.62 2.97 6.87
C ILE A 114 3.28 3.89 5.82
N PRO A 115 4.47 3.55 5.31
CA PRO A 115 5.08 4.29 4.22
C PRO A 115 4.23 4.27 2.96
N VAL A 116 4.09 5.42 2.32
CA VAL A 116 3.33 5.58 1.06
C VAL A 116 4.16 6.35 0.06
N ALA A 117 4.34 5.77 -1.13
CA ALA A 117 4.89 6.46 -2.28
C ALA A 117 3.76 6.81 -3.25
N ILE A 118 3.59 8.10 -3.53
CA ILE A 118 2.56 8.57 -4.49
C ILE A 118 3.13 8.91 -5.87
N ASN A 119 4.41 8.67 -6.07
CA ASN A 119 5.11 8.84 -7.34
C ASN A 119 6.34 7.92 -7.41
N GLU A 120 6.92 7.84 -8.60
CA GLU A 120 8.06 6.97 -8.87
C GLU A 120 9.30 7.31 -8.03
N ALA A 121 9.62 8.58 -7.90
CA ALA A 121 10.79 9.02 -7.13
C ALA A 121 10.71 8.56 -5.66
N THR A 122 9.56 8.74 -5.01
CA THR A 122 9.36 8.26 -3.64
C THR A 122 9.45 6.74 -3.55
N ALA A 123 8.88 6.03 -4.53
CA ALA A 123 8.97 4.57 -4.59
C ALA A 123 10.43 4.10 -4.68
N ASP A 124 11.26 4.76 -5.48
CA ASP A 124 12.69 4.48 -5.57
C ASP A 124 13.40 4.71 -4.23
N PHE A 125 13.11 5.82 -3.56
CA PHE A 125 13.67 6.09 -2.22
C PHE A 125 13.28 5.02 -1.21
N LEU A 126 12.03 4.54 -1.23
CA LEU A 126 11.58 3.46 -0.34
C LEU A 126 12.34 2.16 -0.60
N LEU A 127 12.47 1.75 -1.86
CA LEU A 127 13.19 0.53 -2.22
C LEU A 127 14.68 0.58 -1.86
N HIS A 128 15.31 1.74 -1.99
CA HIS A 128 16.72 1.94 -1.70
C HIS A 128 16.98 2.34 -0.24
N SER A 129 15.94 2.50 0.57
CA SER A 129 16.07 2.69 2.01
C SER A 129 16.66 1.44 2.67
N SER A 130 17.53 1.63 3.65
CA SER A 130 18.01 0.52 4.49
C SER A 130 16.86 -0.21 5.18
N CYS A 131 15.77 0.48 5.49
CA CYS A 131 14.58 -0.10 6.13
C CYS A 131 13.85 -1.12 5.25
N PHE A 132 13.99 -1.05 3.94
CA PHE A 132 13.29 -1.95 3.02
C PHE A 132 13.75 -3.41 3.21
N ASN A 133 15.01 -3.63 3.49
CA ASN A 133 15.62 -4.96 3.67
C ASN A 133 15.93 -5.29 5.14
N LEU A 134 15.30 -4.61 6.08
CA LEU A 134 15.45 -4.84 7.52
C LEU A 134 14.09 -5.01 8.18
N GLU A 135 14.08 -5.68 9.32
CA GLU A 135 13.00 -5.54 10.29
C GLU A 135 13.00 -4.13 10.85
N VAL A 136 11.82 -3.51 10.93
CA VAL A 136 11.68 -2.17 11.50
C VAL A 136 10.47 -2.11 12.44
N GLU A 137 10.54 -1.22 13.41
CA GLU A 137 9.42 -0.91 14.29
C GLU A 137 8.85 0.47 13.94
N ILE A 138 7.54 0.55 13.86
CA ILE A 138 6.82 1.80 13.66
C ILE A 138 5.81 2.02 14.79
N GLU A 139 5.55 3.28 15.11
CA GLU A 139 4.47 3.65 16.01
C GLU A 139 3.14 3.63 15.28
N VAL A 140 2.15 2.98 15.88
CA VAL A 140 0.78 2.91 15.37
C VAL A 140 -0.21 3.27 16.47
N PRO A 141 -1.47 3.64 16.14
CA PRO A 141 -2.51 3.83 17.14
C PRO A 141 -2.69 2.59 18.01
N ASP A 142 -2.80 2.81 19.32
CA ASP A 142 -3.16 1.77 20.29
C ASP A 142 -4.69 1.65 20.35
N TYR A 143 -5.24 0.79 19.49
CA TYR A 143 -6.67 0.60 19.37
C TYR A 143 -7.30 -0.02 20.61
N ASP A 144 -6.60 -0.96 21.25
CA ASP A 144 -7.12 -1.66 22.44
C ASP A 144 -7.32 -0.68 23.60
N ARG A 145 -6.35 0.19 23.80
CA ARG A 145 -6.47 1.26 24.79
C ARG A 145 -7.53 2.29 24.43
N TYR A 146 -7.59 2.69 23.16
CA TYR A 146 -8.64 3.58 22.66
C TYR A 146 -10.04 3.01 22.92
N LEU A 147 -10.23 1.72 22.67
CA LEU A 147 -11.51 1.05 22.88
C LEU A 147 -11.86 0.95 24.37
N THR A 148 -10.88 0.55 25.20
CA THR A 148 -11.07 0.42 26.65
C THR A 148 -11.56 1.73 27.28
N GLU A 149 -10.96 2.85 26.89
CA GLU A 149 -11.36 4.17 27.42
C GLU A 149 -12.78 4.56 26.99
N ARG A 150 -13.16 4.23 25.76
CA ARG A 150 -14.52 4.56 25.26
C ARG A 150 -15.62 3.69 25.85
N LEU A 151 -15.32 2.48 26.28
CA LEU A 151 -16.29 1.59 26.92
C LEU A 151 -16.49 1.90 28.40
N GLN A 152 -15.66 2.75 29.00
CA GLN A 152 -15.78 3.19 30.40
C GLN A 152 -16.70 4.42 30.57
N HIS A 153 -17.20 4.97 29.48
CA HIS A 153 -18.14 6.10 29.43
C HIS A 153 -19.45 5.68 28.76
#